data_fdfc7decd4da00a00728cd376a8c4595
#
_entry.id   fdfc7decd4da00a00728cd376a8c4595
#
_cell.length_a   1.000
_cell.length_b   1.000
_cell.length_c   1.000
_cell.angle_alpha   90.00
_cell.angle_beta   90.00
_cell.angle_gamma   90.00
#
_symmetry.space_group_name_H-M   'P 1'
#
loop_
_entity.id
_entity.type
_entity.pdbx_description
1 polymer ?
#
loop_
_entity_poly.entity_id
_entity_poly.type
_entity_poly.pdbx_seq_one_letter_code
_entity_poly.pdbx_strand_id
1 'polypeptide(L)'
;MHDFETLARMIINDDPQLDALHLPADGIFQKVPTTLEELTCNVAADLADLLGRHAGQVPTLTFLWGPCRVGSTALLNVFAESGFKAIYQPIKNLLRGRLNQQSKSDHSEIMSVFSLSPPWTVVKETSGPYTVAECLFNPLDALLRSGFPPSKVQLVVLSREPADMLASWTRKWSSRVSTGDLHAHFLLARLNERRIRRAAEQASIPVFNFTSTPGVEAVSAVGNLFEAIGLADRFEPTRLEGWGGSDPLCGSFSSVVFPREPKAFELSNLHDPLPGYGMGNLSLDRSSDFRTHEQIFVSHGLGELFGLAVETLSAGRDARNAG
;
A
#
# COMPACT_ATOMS: atom_id res chain seq x y z
N MET A 1 -20.94 12.06 -8.61
CA MET A 1 -20.03 11.05 -8.02
C MET A 1 -20.32 9.74 -8.73
N HIS A 2 -19.30 9.11 -9.31
CA HIS A 2 -19.49 7.75 -9.82
C HIS A 2 -19.81 6.86 -8.63
N ASP A 3 -20.85 6.04 -8.74
CA ASP A 3 -21.16 5.13 -7.66
C ASP A 3 -20.06 4.06 -7.56
N PHE A 4 -19.96 3.49 -6.38
CA PHE A 4 -18.96 2.47 -6.08
C PHE A 4 -19.07 1.27 -7.03
N GLU A 5 -20.31 0.86 -7.36
CA GLU A 5 -20.56 -0.32 -8.18
C GLU A 5 -20.02 -0.14 -9.62
N THR A 6 -20.21 1.05 -10.20
CA THR A 6 -19.66 1.41 -11.50
C THR A 6 -18.13 1.31 -11.49
N LEU A 7 -17.46 1.91 -10.50
CA LEU A 7 -16.00 1.85 -10.38
C LEU A 7 -15.50 0.40 -10.20
N ALA A 8 -16.16 -0.38 -9.34
CA ALA A 8 -15.81 -1.77 -9.12
C ALA A 8 -15.92 -2.61 -10.40
N ARG A 9 -17.00 -2.43 -11.16
CA ARG A 9 -17.20 -3.12 -12.46
C ARG A 9 -16.13 -2.74 -13.47
N MET A 10 -15.76 -1.46 -13.56
CA MET A 10 -14.70 -1.01 -14.45
C MET A 10 -13.36 -1.68 -14.12
N ILE A 11 -13.01 -1.79 -12.82
CA ILE A 11 -11.78 -2.47 -12.40
C ILE A 11 -11.83 -3.96 -12.76
N ILE A 12 -12.96 -4.63 -12.49
CA ILE A 12 -13.14 -6.07 -12.74
C ILE A 12 -13.03 -6.38 -14.24
N ASN A 13 -13.62 -5.53 -15.08
CA ASN A 13 -13.65 -5.72 -16.54
C ASN A 13 -12.44 -5.11 -17.27
N ASP A 14 -11.50 -4.53 -16.53
CA ASP A 14 -10.33 -3.83 -17.09
C ASP A 14 -10.70 -2.73 -18.07
N ASP A 15 -11.73 -1.99 -17.75
CA ASP A 15 -12.21 -0.92 -18.59
C ASP A 15 -11.16 0.20 -18.69
N PRO A 16 -10.63 0.46 -19.91
CA PRO A 16 -9.62 1.50 -20.09
C PRO A 16 -10.15 2.91 -19.81
N GLN A 17 -11.47 3.11 -19.76
CA GLN A 17 -12.06 4.39 -19.42
C GLN A 17 -11.92 4.74 -17.94
N LEU A 18 -11.56 3.78 -17.07
CA LEU A 18 -11.35 4.02 -15.64
C LEU A 18 -10.32 5.12 -15.39
N ASP A 19 -9.22 5.12 -16.13
CA ASP A 19 -8.13 6.09 -15.95
C ASP A 19 -8.51 7.49 -16.46
N ALA A 20 -9.46 7.60 -17.36
CA ALA A 20 -10.00 8.86 -17.90
C ALA A 20 -11.20 9.40 -17.11
N LEU A 21 -11.72 8.63 -16.14
CA LEU A 21 -12.84 9.08 -15.31
C LEU A 21 -12.50 10.31 -14.49
N HIS A 22 -13.42 11.27 -14.52
CA HIS A 22 -13.30 12.50 -13.74
C HIS A 22 -13.63 12.24 -12.27
N LEU A 23 -12.63 12.36 -11.41
CA LEU A 23 -12.75 12.23 -9.96
C LEU A 23 -12.99 13.62 -9.37
N PRO A 24 -14.16 13.86 -8.73
CA PRO A 24 -14.51 15.17 -8.20
C PRO A 24 -13.68 15.51 -6.96
N ALA A 25 -13.47 16.79 -6.74
CA ALA A 25 -12.89 17.30 -5.50
C ALA A 25 -13.82 17.03 -4.30
N ASP A 26 -13.24 16.72 -3.14
CA ASP A 26 -13.94 16.66 -1.85
C ASP A 26 -13.72 17.92 -0.99
N GLY A 27 -12.81 18.80 -1.44
CA GLY A 27 -12.46 20.05 -0.76
C GLY A 27 -11.53 19.90 0.45
N ILE A 28 -11.26 18.67 0.90
CA ILE A 28 -10.43 18.38 2.08
C ILE A 28 -9.14 17.68 1.67
N PHE A 29 -9.26 16.47 1.16
CA PHE A 29 -8.14 15.62 0.76
C PHE A 29 -7.80 15.76 -0.73
N GLN A 30 -8.83 16.02 -1.54
CA GLN A 30 -8.71 16.31 -2.96
C GLN A 30 -9.30 17.68 -3.26
N LYS A 31 -8.44 18.67 -3.51
CA LYS A 31 -8.86 20.07 -3.71
C LYS A 31 -9.29 20.40 -5.13
N VAL A 32 -8.89 19.59 -6.10
CA VAL A 32 -9.20 19.76 -7.51
C VAL A 32 -9.77 18.50 -8.11
N PRO A 33 -10.73 18.63 -9.04
CA PRO A 33 -11.12 17.53 -9.89
C PRO A 33 -9.92 17.08 -10.74
N THR A 34 -9.79 15.78 -10.99
CA THR A 34 -8.68 15.21 -11.77
C THR A 34 -9.07 13.84 -12.31
N THR A 35 -8.23 13.25 -13.13
CA THR A 35 -8.35 11.86 -13.58
C THR A 35 -7.17 11.02 -13.03
N LEU A 36 -7.30 9.69 -13.04
CA LEU A 36 -6.20 8.82 -12.66
C LEU A 36 -5.03 8.94 -13.64
N GLU A 37 -5.32 9.13 -14.92
CA GLU A 37 -4.31 9.34 -15.95
C GLU A 37 -3.49 10.63 -15.69
N GLU A 38 -4.16 11.76 -15.44
CA GLU A 38 -3.49 13.02 -15.07
C GLU A 38 -2.62 12.88 -13.84
N LEU A 39 -3.12 12.21 -12.79
CA LEU A 39 -2.36 11.96 -11.58
C LEU A 39 -1.14 11.09 -11.85
N THR A 40 -1.31 10.02 -12.64
CA THR A 40 -0.22 9.11 -12.97
C THR A 40 0.86 9.82 -13.79
N CYS A 41 0.49 10.59 -14.81
CA CYS A 41 1.42 11.39 -15.61
C CYS A 41 2.18 12.42 -14.75
N ASN A 42 1.47 13.14 -13.88
CA ASN A 42 2.08 14.16 -13.03
C ASN A 42 3.07 13.56 -12.01
N VAL A 43 2.68 12.47 -11.35
CA VAL A 43 3.56 11.77 -10.40
C VAL A 43 4.75 11.13 -11.11
N ALA A 44 4.54 10.57 -12.30
CA ALA A 44 5.62 10.02 -13.13
C ALA A 44 6.64 11.10 -13.54
N ALA A 45 6.19 12.29 -13.89
CA ALA A 45 7.08 13.42 -14.20
C ALA A 45 7.90 13.85 -12.98
N ASP A 46 7.29 13.93 -11.78
CA ASP A 46 8.01 14.22 -10.54
C ASP A 46 9.08 13.16 -10.24
N LEU A 47 8.77 11.88 -10.46
CA LEU A 47 9.72 10.78 -10.29
C LEU A 47 10.84 10.81 -11.34
N ALA A 48 10.53 11.15 -12.60
CA ALA A 48 11.52 11.26 -13.67
C ALA A 48 12.56 12.36 -13.39
N ASP A 49 12.11 13.50 -12.86
CA ASP A 49 13.00 14.59 -12.43
C ASP A 49 13.98 14.13 -11.34
N LEU A 50 13.54 13.21 -10.47
CA LEU A 50 14.39 12.57 -9.45
C LEU A 50 15.43 11.67 -10.06
N LEU A 51 14.99 10.75 -10.91
CA LEU A 51 15.85 9.76 -11.53
C LEU A 51 16.93 10.44 -12.37
N GLY A 52 16.57 11.54 -13.05
CA GLY A 52 17.52 12.34 -13.83
C GLY A 52 18.64 12.97 -12.98
N ARG A 53 18.38 13.30 -11.71
CA ARG A 53 19.40 13.82 -10.78
C ARG A 53 20.35 12.72 -10.27
N HIS A 54 19.92 11.48 -10.30
CA HIS A 54 20.69 10.31 -9.87
C HIS A 54 21.18 9.48 -11.07
N ALA A 55 21.73 10.12 -12.11
CA ALA A 55 22.25 9.51 -13.35
C ALA A 55 23.35 8.43 -13.14
N GLY A 56 23.52 7.97 -11.91
CA GLY A 56 24.40 6.90 -11.48
C GLY A 56 23.74 5.51 -11.54
N GLN A 57 24.13 4.64 -10.64
CA GLN A 57 23.60 3.27 -10.56
C GLN A 57 22.18 3.27 -9.99
N VAL A 58 21.21 2.82 -10.78
CA VAL A 58 19.82 2.58 -10.31
C VAL A 58 19.84 1.32 -9.43
N PRO A 59 19.38 1.40 -8.16
CA PRO A 59 19.34 0.25 -7.26
C PRO A 59 18.29 -0.78 -7.71
N THR A 60 18.41 -2.00 -7.22
CA THR A 60 17.27 -2.91 -7.20
C THR A 60 16.24 -2.39 -6.20
N LEU A 61 14.98 -2.34 -6.60
CA LEU A 61 13.87 -1.83 -5.81
C LEU A 61 12.95 -2.98 -5.39
N THR A 62 12.87 -3.23 -4.09
CA THR A 62 11.78 -4.05 -3.53
C THR A 62 10.59 -3.13 -3.26
N PHE A 63 9.53 -3.32 -4.02
CA PHE A 63 8.33 -2.51 -3.98
C PHE A 63 7.24 -3.23 -3.18
N LEU A 64 7.06 -2.83 -1.91
CA LEU A 64 6.03 -3.37 -1.04
C LEU A 64 4.73 -2.64 -1.32
N TRP A 65 3.68 -3.35 -1.71
CA TRP A 65 2.39 -2.75 -1.96
C TRP A 65 1.25 -3.54 -1.32
N GLY A 66 0.24 -2.84 -0.84
CA GLY A 66 -1.03 -3.41 -0.35
C GLY A 66 -1.99 -2.32 0.12
N PRO A 67 -3.23 -2.66 0.45
CA PRO A 67 -4.12 -1.72 1.13
C PRO A 67 -3.56 -1.25 2.46
N CYS A 68 -3.97 -0.08 2.93
CA CYS A 68 -3.60 0.38 4.27
C CYS A 68 -3.95 -0.68 5.34
N ARG A 69 -3.20 -0.73 6.44
CA ARG A 69 -3.39 -1.63 7.62
C ARG A 69 -3.09 -3.12 7.36
N VAL A 70 -2.34 -3.42 6.33
CA VAL A 70 -1.89 -4.78 5.99
C VAL A 70 -0.61 -5.22 6.74
N GLY A 71 -0.11 -4.41 7.69
CA GLY A 71 1.16 -4.70 8.40
C GLY A 71 2.42 -4.22 7.66
N SER A 72 2.25 -3.47 6.57
CA SER A 72 3.35 -3.04 5.70
C SER A 72 4.42 -2.18 6.38
N THR A 73 4.08 -1.40 7.42
CA THR A 73 5.06 -0.57 8.14
C THR A 73 5.97 -1.43 9.01
N ALA A 74 5.42 -2.47 9.65
CA ALA A 74 6.20 -3.43 10.41
C ALA A 74 7.22 -4.16 9.52
N LEU A 75 6.75 -4.65 8.37
CA LEU A 75 7.64 -5.30 7.41
C LEU A 75 8.72 -4.34 6.86
N LEU A 76 8.35 -3.09 6.56
CA LEU A 76 9.32 -2.07 6.13
C LEU A 76 10.41 -1.84 7.17
N ASN A 77 10.04 -1.82 8.47
CA ASN A 77 11.00 -1.70 9.55
C ASN A 77 11.97 -2.90 9.61
N VAL A 78 11.49 -4.12 9.38
CA VAL A 78 12.36 -5.30 9.32
C VAL A 78 13.43 -5.14 8.23
N PHE A 79 13.05 -4.63 7.05
CA PHE A 79 14.02 -4.35 5.99
C PHE A 79 15.02 -3.26 6.43
N ALA A 80 14.56 -2.19 7.09
CA ALA A 80 15.44 -1.13 7.59
C ALA A 80 16.45 -1.68 8.60
N GLU A 81 15.99 -2.46 9.58
CA GLU A 81 16.84 -3.12 10.57
C GLU A 81 17.80 -4.15 9.93
N SER A 82 17.45 -4.71 8.79
CA SER A 82 18.32 -5.57 7.99
C SER A 82 19.35 -4.80 7.16
N GLY A 83 19.45 -3.48 7.34
CA GLY A 83 20.44 -2.61 6.73
C GLY A 83 20.09 -2.14 5.32
N PHE A 84 18.81 -2.27 4.91
CA PHE A 84 18.33 -1.69 3.66
C PHE A 84 17.90 -0.24 3.84
N LYS A 85 18.09 0.59 2.82
CA LYS A 85 17.40 1.86 2.77
C LYS A 85 15.91 1.60 2.57
N ALA A 86 15.10 1.97 3.55
CA ALA A 86 13.66 1.74 3.60
C ALA A 86 12.92 3.09 3.58
N ILE A 87 12.00 3.28 2.64
CA ILE A 87 11.30 4.55 2.42
C ILE A 87 9.79 4.32 2.51
N TYR A 88 9.15 5.13 3.36
CA TYR A 88 7.72 5.07 3.62
C TYR A 88 6.93 5.93 2.64
N GLN A 89 6.12 5.32 1.79
CA GLN A 89 5.11 5.94 0.91
C GLN A 89 5.58 7.18 0.11
N PRO A 90 6.75 7.17 -0.54
CA PRO A 90 7.20 8.35 -1.26
C PRO A 90 6.30 8.72 -2.45
N ILE A 91 5.84 7.73 -3.22
CA ILE A 91 4.98 7.95 -4.40
C ILE A 91 3.59 8.40 -3.97
N LYS A 92 3.05 7.81 -2.92
CA LYS A 92 1.78 8.25 -2.34
C LYS A 92 1.85 9.66 -1.78
N ASN A 93 2.98 10.06 -1.23
CA ASN A 93 3.14 11.45 -0.77
C ASN A 93 3.17 12.45 -1.93
N LEU A 94 3.78 12.09 -3.07
CA LEU A 94 3.68 12.89 -4.30
C LEU A 94 2.22 12.98 -4.78
N LEU A 95 1.50 11.85 -4.83
CA LEU A 95 0.07 11.81 -5.15
C LEU A 95 -0.73 12.75 -4.24
N ARG A 96 -0.55 12.65 -2.93
CA ARG A 96 -1.23 13.50 -1.93
C ARG A 96 -0.91 14.98 -2.11
N GLY A 97 0.34 15.28 -2.43
CA GLY A 97 0.77 16.63 -2.79
C GLY A 97 0.00 17.17 -4.01
N ARG A 98 -0.15 16.36 -5.07
CA ARG A 98 -0.93 16.72 -6.26
C ARG A 98 -2.41 16.89 -5.95
N LEU A 99 -3.02 15.99 -5.21
CA LEU A 99 -4.42 16.08 -4.78
C LEU A 99 -4.68 17.33 -3.93
N ASN A 100 -3.73 17.75 -3.11
CA ASN A 100 -3.86 18.87 -2.17
C ASN A 100 -3.29 20.19 -2.70
N GLN A 101 -2.87 20.24 -3.98
CA GLN A 101 -2.30 21.44 -4.63
C GLN A 101 -1.06 22.01 -3.91
N GLN A 102 -0.22 21.14 -3.39
CA GLN A 102 1.05 21.60 -2.83
C GLN A 102 1.94 22.24 -3.89
N SER A 103 2.76 23.19 -3.46
CA SER A 103 3.72 23.83 -4.34
C SER A 103 4.84 22.88 -4.78
N LYS A 104 5.54 23.23 -5.87
CA LYS A 104 6.73 22.47 -6.30
C LYS A 104 7.84 22.45 -5.25
N SER A 105 7.93 23.46 -4.36
CA SER A 105 8.90 23.50 -3.27
C SER A 105 8.62 22.44 -2.20
N ASP A 106 7.34 22.19 -1.89
CA ASP A 106 6.96 21.12 -0.95
C ASP A 106 7.26 19.74 -1.52
N HIS A 107 7.06 19.57 -2.84
CA HIS A 107 7.48 18.35 -3.54
C HIS A 107 8.98 18.14 -3.50
N SER A 108 9.81 19.19 -3.55
CA SER A 108 11.27 19.06 -3.48
C SER A 108 11.75 18.51 -2.14
N GLU A 109 11.04 18.77 -1.04
CA GLU A 109 11.34 18.21 0.28
C GLU A 109 11.05 16.69 0.32
N ILE A 110 9.88 16.26 -0.19
CA ILE A 110 9.57 14.83 -0.36
C ILE A 110 10.66 14.14 -1.19
N MET A 111 11.09 14.82 -2.24
CA MET A 111 12.07 14.34 -3.19
C MET A 111 13.49 14.27 -2.61
N SER A 112 13.87 15.17 -1.71
CA SER A 112 15.20 15.13 -1.06
C SER A 112 15.39 13.88 -0.21
N VAL A 113 14.30 13.36 0.33
CA VAL A 113 14.26 12.15 1.17
C VAL A 113 14.25 10.87 0.31
N PHE A 114 13.73 10.95 -0.92
CA PHE A 114 13.69 9.85 -1.88
C PHE A 114 15.04 9.67 -2.59
N SER A 115 16.12 9.55 -1.86
CA SER A 115 17.39 9.21 -2.46
C SER A 115 17.51 7.70 -2.58
N LEU A 116 17.54 7.19 -3.79
CA LEU A 116 17.81 5.79 -4.07
C LEU A 116 19.28 5.47 -3.70
N SER A 117 19.49 4.40 -2.96
CA SER A 117 20.82 3.99 -2.53
C SER A 117 21.15 2.59 -3.04
N PRO A 118 22.13 2.48 -3.97
CA PRO A 118 22.63 1.17 -4.38
C PRO A 118 23.24 0.42 -3.19
N PRO A 119 23.24 -0.92 -3.22
CA PRO A 119 22.73 -1.74 -4.33
C PRO A 119 21.22 -1.98 -4.27
N TRP A 120 20.55 -1.70 -3.13
CA TRP A 120 19.18 -2.09 -2.88
C TRP A 120 18.42 -1.06 -2.06
N THR A 121 17.19 -0.76 -2.48
CA THR A 121 16.25 0.12 -1.77
C THR A 121 14.91 -0.58 -1.62
N VAL A 122 14.26 -0.40 -0.49
CA VAL A 122 12.91 -0.90 -0.23
C VAL A 122 11.95 0.28 -0.15
N VAL A 123 10.90 0.25 -0.93
CA VAL A 123 9.84 1.27 -0.93
C VAL A 123 8.53 0.61 -0.54
N LYS A 124 7.81 1.23 0.37
CA LYS A 124 6.49 0.77 0.79
C LYS A 124 5.43 1.74 0.33
N GLU A 125 4.45 1.24 -0.42
CA GLU A 125 3.28 1.98 -0.87
C GLU A 125 1.98 1.33 -0.39
N THR A 126 0.93 2.12 -0.21
CA THR A 126 -0.40 1.57 0.13
C THR A 126 -1.51 2.34 -0.57
N SER A 127 -2.64 1.67 -0.86
CA SER A 127 -3.85 2.32 -1.37
C SER A 127 -4.82 2.73 -0.25
N GLY A 128 -5.58 3.80 -0.50
CA GLY A 128 -6.55 4.40 0.43
C GLY A 128 -5.91 5.14 1.62
N PRO A 129 -6.69 5.61 2.61
CA PRO A 129 -8.14 5.44 2.76
C PRO A 129 -9.00 6.67 2.39
N TYR A 130 -8.42 7.84 2.11
CA TYR A 130 -9.15 9.11 2.17
C TYR A 130 -9.99 9.41 0.94
N THR A 131 -9.50 9.09 -0.25
CA THR A 131 -10.17 9.43 -1.51
C THR A 131 -10.23 8.24 -2.46
N VAL A 132 -11.17 8.27 -3.41
CA VAL A 132 -11.23 7.32 -4.52
C VAL A 132 -9.92 7.32 -5.31
N ALA A 133 -9.33 8.50 -5.52
CA ALA A 133 -8.05 8.62 -6.21
C ALA A 133 -6.93 7.83 -5.51
N GLU A 134 -6.79 7.94 -4.17
CA GLU A 134 -5.82 7.15 -3.41
C GLU A 134 -6.07 5.65 -3.47
N CYS A 135 -7.34 5.25 -3.57
CA CYS A 135 -7.71 3.84 -3.63
C CYS A 135 -7.38 3.22 -4.97
N LEU A 136 -7.53 3.98 -6.06
CA LEU A 136 -7.39 3.49 -7.43
C LEU A 136 -6.05 3.83 -8.10
N PHE A 137 -5.27 4.73 -7.51
CA PHE A 137 -3.97 5.10 -8.05
C PHE A 137 -3.03 3.89 -8.11
N ASN A 138 -2.31 3.77 -9.23
CA ASN A 138 -1.32 2.73 -9.45
C ASN A 138 0.11 3.30 -9.31
N PRO A 139 0.75 3.19 -8.13
CA PRO A 139 2.09 3.74 -7.93
C PRO A 139 3.17 3.00 -8.73
N LEU A 140 2.95 1.73 -9.08
CA LEU A 140 3.87 0.98 -9.92
C LEU A 140 3.85 1.50 -11.37
N ASP A 141 2.67 1.79 -11.91
CA ASP A 141 2.53 2.39 -13.25
C ASP A 141 3.22 3.76 -13.31
N ALA A 142 3.01 4.62 -12.31
CA ALA A 142 3.69 5.90 -12.23
C ALA A 142 5.23 5.75 -12.17
N LEU A 143 5.73 4.78 -11.42
CA LEU A 143 7.16 4.46 -11.35
C LEU A 143 7.70 4.02 -12.72
N LEU A 144 6.98 3.14 -13.43
CA LEU A 144 7.40 2.64 -14.73
C LEU A 144 7.38 3.76 -15.81
N ARG A 145 6.33 4.57 -15.81
CA ARG A 145 6.23 5.73 -16.72
C ARG A 145 7.29 6.81 -16.46
N SER A 146 7.87 6.85 -15.25
CA SER A 146 9.00 7.74 -14.96
C SER A 146 10.32 7.30 -15.60
N GLY A 147 10.36 6.14 -16.25
CA GLY A 147 11.56 5.56 -16.85
C GLY A 147 12.36 4.67 -15.90
N PHE A 148 11.84 4.32 -14.72
CA PHE A 148 12.52 3.37 -13.84
C PHE A 148 12.58 1.98 -14.52
N PRO A 149 13.76 1.32 -14.59
CA PRO A 149 13.91 0.06 -15.31
C PRO A 149 13.09 -1.06 -14.66
N PRO A 150 12.15 -1.71 -15.37
CA PRO A 150 11.36 -2.82 -14.82
C PRO A 150 12.23 -3.97 -14.30
N SER A 151 13.35 -4.25 -14.96
CA SER A 151 14.31 -5.30 -14.57
C SER A 151 14.99 -5.06 -13.22
N LYS A 152 14.81 -3.86 -12.67
CA LYS A 152 15.32 -3.48 -11.34
C LYS A 152 14.23 -3.44 -10.28
N VAL A 153 13.01 -3.84 -10.60
CA VAL A 153 11.87 -3.87 -9.66
C VAL A 153 11.50 -5.31 -9.35
N GLN A 154 11.20 -5.58 -8.10
CA GLN A 154 10.48 -6.75 -7.64
C GLN A 154 9.31 -6.29 -6.77
N LEU A 155 8.11 -6.82 -7.05
CA LEU A 155 6.88 -6.46 -6.35
C LEU A 155 6.58 -7.47 -5.26
N VAL A 156 6.35 -6.99 -4.04
CA VAL A 156 5.79 -7.79 -2.94
C VAL A 156 4.38 -7.29 -2.66
N VAL A 157 3.38 -8.10 -2.98
CA VAL A 157 1.98 -7.81 -2.69
C VAL A 157 1.66 -8.29 -1.29
N LEU A 158 1.21 -7.34 -0.47
CA LEU A 158 0.91 -7.55 0.93
C LEU A 158 -0.59 -7.78 1.12
N SER A 159 -0.95 -8.80 1.88
CA SER A 159 -2.33 -9.09 2.23
C SER A 159 -2.48 -9.42 3.72
N ARG A 160 -3.70 -9.31 4.20
CA ARG A 160 -4.12 -9.68 5.55
C ARG A 160 -5.60 -10.03 5.50
N GLU A 161 -6.10 -10.69 6.55
CA GLU A 161 -7.54 -10.98 6.68
C GLU A 161 -8.38 -9.71 6.44
N PRO A 162 -9.29 -9.71 5.44
CA PRO A 162 -10.04 -8.51 5.04
C PRO A 162 -10.85 -7.88 6.17
N ALA A 163 -11.49 -8.70 7.02
CA ALA A 163 -12.28 -8.23 8.15
C ALA A 163 -11.42 -7.46 9.17
N ASP A 164 -10.24 -7.98 9.50
CA ASP A 164 -9.30 -7.35 10.41
C ASP A 164 -8.79 -6.01 9.86
N MET A 165 -8.55 -5.95 8.54
CA MET A 165 -8.14 -4.71 7.89
C MET A 165 -9.26 -3.67 7.93
N LEU A 166 -10.50 -4.06 7.58
CA LEU A 166 -11.63 -3.14 7.56
C LEU A 166 -11.95 -2.60 8.96
N ALA A 167 -11.97 -3.47 9.97
CA ALA A 167 -12.12 -3.05 11.37
C ALA A 167 -11.01 -2.06 11.79
N SER A 168 -9.77 -2.29 11.35
CA SER A 168 -8.67 -1.37 11.60
C SER A 168 -8.82 -0.05 10.84
N TRP A 169 -9.36 -0.06 9.61
CA TRP A 169 -9.68 1.15 8.85
C TRP A 169 -10.74 1.98 9.57
N THR A 170 -11.86 1.37 9.93
CA THR A 170 -12.97 2.03 10.63
C THR A 170 -12.48 2.68 11.93
N ARG A 171 -11.78 1.93 12.77
CA ARG A 171 -11.23 2.45 14.03
C ARG A 171 -10.30 3.65 13.84
N LYS A 172 -9.49 3.65 12.76
CA LYS A 172 -8.47 4.67 12.57
C LYS A 172 -8.98 5.92 11.86
N TRP A 173 -9.94 5.78 10.94
CA TRP A 173 -10.31 6.87 10.04
C TRP A 173 -11.79 7.29 10.08
N SER A 174 -12.66 6.64 10.87
CA SER A 174 -14.09 7.01 10.97
C SER A 174 -14.34 8.42 11.49
N SER A 175 -13.37 9.04 12.17
CA SER A 175 -13.47 10.45 12.57
C SER A 175 -13.19 11.44 11.42
N ARG A 176 -12.71 10.98 10.27
CA ARG A 176 -12.28 11.82 9.14
C ARG A 176 -12.96 11.49 7.82
N VAL A 177 -13.40 10.25 7.67
CA VAL A 177 -14.11 9.73 6.49
C VAL A 177 -15.34 9.00 6.98
N SER A 178 -16.48 9.18 6.32
CA SER A 178 -17.71 8.49 6.71
C SER A 178 -17.53 6.97 6.65
N THR A 179 -18.24 6.23 7.48
CA THR A 179 -18.15 4.75 7.49
C THR A 179 -18.51 4.16 6.14
N GLY A 180 -19.52 4.70 5.45
CA GLY A 180 -19.93 4.23 4.12
C GLY A 180 -18.82 4.44 3.08
N ASP A 181 -18.20 5.64 3.06
CA ASP A 181 -17.08 5.91 2.16
C ASP A 181 -15.86 5.05 2.51
N LEU A 182 -15.57 4.82 3.79
CA LEU A 182 -14.47 3.94 4.20
C LEU A 182 -14.65 2.51 3.69
N HIS A 183 -15.88 1.99 3.71
CA HIS A 183 -16.17 0.66 3.18
C HIS A 183 -15.99 0.61 1.66
N ALA A 184 -16.51 1.60 0.94
CA ALA A 184 -16.33 1.71 -0.51
C ALA A 184 -14.84 1.86 -0.87
N HIS A 185 -14.12 2.74 -0.19
CA HIS A 185 -12.68 2.95 -0.38
C HIS A 185 -11.87 1.68 -0.09
N PHE A 186 -12.21 0.95 0.96
CA PHE A 186 -11.55 -0.32 1.29
C PHE A 186 -11.69 -1.34 0.16
N LEU A 187 -12.90 -1.49 -0.38
CA LEU A 187 -13.16 -2.42 -1.47
C LEU A 187 -12.45 -2.01 -2.76
N LEU A 188 -12.49 -0.71 -3.11
CA LEU A 188 -11.75 -0.19 -4.27
C LEU A 188 -10.25 -0.42 -4.12
N ALA A 189 -9.69 -0.17 -2.93
CA ALA A 189 -8.29 -0.42 -2.64
C ALA A 189 -7.92 -1.92 -2.78
N ARG A 190 -8.83 -2.83 -2.40
CA ARG A 190 -8.66 -4.28 -2.59
C ARG A 190 -8.72 -4.67 -4.06
N LEU A 191 -9.69 -4.14 -4.80
CA LEU A 191 -9.81 -4.41 -6.24
C LEU A 191 -8.63 -3.85 -7.04
N ASN A 192 -8.04 -2.74 -6.61
CA ASN A 192 -6.88 -2.13 -7.26
C ASN A 192 -5.66 -3.06 -7.30
N GLU A 193 -5.59 -4.08 -6.43
CA GLU A 193 -4.55 -5.11 -6.50
C GLU A 193 -4.47 -5.75 -7.90
N ARG A 194 -5.61 -5.94 -8.57
CA ARG A 194 -5.66 -6.51 -9.93
C ARG A 194 -4.89 -5.64 -10.93
N ARG A 195 -5.06 -4.32 -10.83
CA ARG A 195 -4.38 -3.34 -11.70
C ARG A 195 -2.86 -3.33 -11.45
N ILE A 196 -2.46 -3.38 -10.18
CA ILE A 196 -1.04 -3.46 -9.80
C ILE A 196 -0.39 -4.74 -10.34
N ARG A 197 -1.03 -5.89 -10.15
CA ARG A 197 -0.53 -7.18 -10.64
C ARG A 197 -0.42 -7.22 -12.15
N ARG A 198 -1.41 -6.66 -12.85
CA ARG A 198 -1.37 -6.58 -14.31
C ARG A 198 -0.23 -5.69 -14.80
N ALA A 199 -0.02 -4.52 -14.20
CA ALA A 199 1.11 -3.65 -14.54
C ALA A 199 2.45 -4.37 -14.34
N ALA A 200 2.59 -5.16 -13.26
CA ALA A 200 3.78 -5.96 -13.02
C ALA A 200 3.95 -7.06 -14.08
N GLU A 201 2.87 -7.78 -14.43
CA GLU A 201 2.88 -8.84 -15.45
C GLU A 201 3.26 -8.29 -16.84
N GLN A 202 2.63 -7.19 -17.25
CA GLN A 202 2.93 -6.52 -18.53
C GLN A 202 4.38 -6.05 -18.63
N ALA A 203 4.96 -5.63 -17.51
CA ALA A 203 6.35 -5.20 -17.41
C ALA A 203 7.34 -6.35 -17.10
N SER A 204 6.85 -7.61 -17.00
CA SER A 204 7.65 -8.79 -16.62
C SER A 204 8.37 -8.63 -15.28
N ILE A 205 7.74 -7.94 -14.33
CA ILE A 205 8.24 -7.76 -12.96
C ILE A 205 7.88 -8.98 -12.12
N PRO A 206 8.85 -9.59 -11.40
CA PRO A 206 8.54 -10.69 -10.50
C PRO A 206 7.62 -10.25 -9.35
N VAL A 207 6.59 -11.05 -9.07
CA VAL A 207 5.59 -10.77 -8.04
C VAL A 207 5.66 -11.83 -6.95
N PHE A 208 5.85 -11.38 -5.72
CA PHE A 208 5.84 -12.19 -4.51
C PHE A 208 4.62 -11.85 -3.65
N ASN A 209 4.09 -12.82 -2.92
CA ASN A 209 2.96 -12.63 -2.03
C ASN A 209 3.40 -12.77 -0.57
N PHE A 210 3.00 -11.82 0.25
CA PHE A 210 3.19 -11.90 1.69
C PHE A 210 1.87 -11.66 2.40
N THR A 211 1.41 -12.68 3.16
CA THR A 211 0.17 -12.59 3.92
C THR A 211 0.48 -12.54 5.41
N SER A 212 0.07 -11.44 6.05
CA SER A 212 0.13 -11.32 7.51
C SER A 212 -1.03 -12.11 8.11
N THR A 213 -0.73 -13.29 8.66
CA THR A 213 -1.74 -14.18 9.26
C THR A 213 -1.50 -14.27 10.77
N PRO A 214 -2.52 -14.01 11.62
CA PRO A 214 -2.41 -14.25 13.06
C PRO A 214 -2.06 -15.71 13.35
N GLY A 215 -1.12 -15.94 14.28
CA GLY A 215 -0.73 -17.29 14.69
C GLY A 215 0.28 -18.01 13.81
N VAL A 216 0.65 -17.45 12.66
CA VAL A 216 1.83 -17.91 11.91
C VAL A 216 3.06 -17.33 12.56
N GLU A 217 4.09 -18.15 12.75
CA GLU A 217 5.37 -17.72 13.28
C GLU A 217 5.96 -16.64 12.35
N ALA A 218 5.97 -15.39 12.84
CA ALA A 218 6.37 -14.23 12.05
C ALA A 218 7.80 -14.38 11.50
N VAL A 219 8.67 -15.01 12.26
CA VAL A 219 10.05 -15.34 11.88
C VAL A 219 10.09 -16.18 10.62
N SER A 220 9.34 -17.29 10.60
CA SER A 220 9.30 -18.19 9.44
C SER A 220 8.69 -17.50 8.21
N ALA A 221 7.59 -16.74 8.41
CA ALA A 221 6.93 -16.05 7.30
C ALA A 221 7.83 -14.99 6.65
N VAL A 222 8.52 -14.19 7.44
CA VAL A 222 9.44 -13.17 6.94
C VAL A 222 10.72 -13.80 6.38
N GLY A 223 11.25 -14.83 7.02
CA GLY A 223 12.40 -15.59 6.51
C GLY A 223 12.13 -16.16 5.11
N ASN A 224 10.97 -16.81 4.91
CA ASN A 224 10.54 -17.31 3.62
C ASN A 224 10.39 -16.18 2.56
N LEU A 225 9.91 -14.99 2.96
CA LEU A 225 9.86 -13.85 2.05
C LEU A 225 11.28 -13.43 1.64
N PHE A 226 12.20 -13.28 2.60
CA PHE A 226 13.59 -12.89 2.31
C PHE A 226 14.29 -13.91 1.40
N GLU A 227 14.05 -15.21 1.62
CA GLU A 227 14.55 -16.27 0.73
C GLU A 227 13.95 -16.13 -0.68
N ALA A 228 12.64 -15.96 -0.80
CA ALA A 228 11.95 -15.86 -2.08
C ALA A 228 12.43 -14.68 -2.93
N ILE A 229 12.76 -13.55 -2.30
CA ILE A 229 13.27 -12.35 -2.99
C ILE A 229 14.79 -12.32 -3.13
N GLY A 230 15.49 -13.40 -2.77
CA GLY A 230 16.94 -13.52 -2.91
C GLY A 230 17.77 -12.78 -1.86
N LEU A 231 17.24 -12.57 -0.66
CA LEU A 231 17.87 -11.82 0.43
C LEU A 231 18.03 -12.66 1.72
N ALA A 232 18.03 -13.98 1.62
CA ALA A 232 18.10 -14.89 2.77
C ALA A 232 19.29 -14.59 3.71
N ASP A 233 20.44 -14.24 3.15
CA ASP A 233 21.67 -13.89 3.87
C ASP A 233 21.59 -12.61 4.68
N ARG A 234 20.55 -11.80 4.47
CA ARG A 234 20.32 -10.52 5.15
C ARG A 234 19.28 -10.61 6.27
N PHE A 235 18.60 -11.74 6.38
CA PHE A 235 17.55 -11.93 7.38
C PHE A 235 18.14 -12.40 8.72
N GLU A 236 17.85 -11.67 9.78
CA GLU A 236 18.18 -12.01 11.16
C GLU A 236 16.90 -12.11 12.00
N PRO A 237 16.53 -13.30 12.51
CA PRO A 237 15.30 -13.52 13.28
C PRO A 237 15.14 -12.60 14.50
N THR A 238 16.23 -12.31 15.18
CA THR A 238 16.25 -11.44 16.40
C THR A 238 15.73 -10.03 16.16
N ARG A 239 15.75 -9.55 14.90
CA ARG A 239 15.24 -8.22 14.53
C ARG A 239 13.72 -8.12 14.53
N LEU A 240 13.02 -9.26 14.58
CA LEU A 240 11.57 -9.32 14.71
C LEU A 240 11.09 -9.27 16.16
N GLU A 241 11.93 -9.67 17.11
CA GLU A 241 11.54 -9.80 18.52
C GLU A 241 11.36 -8.44 19.20
N GLY A 242 12.05 -7.41 18.73
CA GLY A 242 12.04 -6.06 19.31
C GLY A 242 10.84 -5.18 18.92
N TRP A 243 10.00 -5.59 17.98
CA TRP A 243 8.93 -4.73 17.45
C TRP A 243 7.94 -4.22 18.51
N GLY A 244 7.55 -5.05 19.48
CA GLY A 244 6.62 -4.68 20.55
C GLY A 244 7.18 -3.75 21.62
N GLY A 245 8.50 -3.59 21.68
CA GLY A 245 9.24 -2.71 22.59
C GLY A 245 9.88 -1.52 21.90
N SER A 246 9.72 -1.39 20.59
CA SER A 246 10.29 -0.30 19.82
C SER A 246 9.55 1.00 20.08
N ASP A 247 10.29 2.10 20.14
CA ASP A 247 9.73 3.44 20.12
C ASP A 247 8.83 3.63 18.88
N PRO A 248 7.84 4.53 18.95
CA PRO A 248 7.02 4.86 17.81
C PRO A 248 7.87 5.12 16.57
N LEU A 249 7.47 4.56 15.41
CA LEU A 249 8.14 4.80 14.12
C LEU A 249 7.92 6.24 13.65
N CYS A 250 8.25 7.18 14.50
CA CYS A 250 8.15 8.61 14.24
C CYS A 250 9.51 9.28 14.47
N GLY A 251 10.04 9.90 13.44
CA GLY A 251 11.17 10.81 13.58
C GLY A 251 12.54 10.15 13.73
N SER A 252 13.36 10.63 14.64
CA SER A 252 14.81 10.45 14.69
C SER A 252 15.32 9.05 15.11
N PHE A 253 14.45 8.12 15.45
CA PHE A 253 14.84 6.81 15.99
C PHE A 253 14.65 5.64 15.04
N SER A 254 14.03 5.87 13.88
CA SER A 254 13.77 4.82 12.89
C SER A 254 14.77 4.88 11.75
N SER A 255 15.29 3.72 11.34
CA SER A 255 16.05 3.58 10.09
C SER A 255 15.16 3.74 8.84
N VAL A 256 13.84 3.80 9.03
CA VAL A 256 12.86 4.08 7.99
C VAL A 256 12.80 5.57 7.72
N VAL A 257 12.90 5.93 6.45
CA VAL A 257 12.77 7.31 6.00
C VAL A 257 11.30 7.65 5.78
N PHE A 258 10.78 8.62 6.53
CA PHE A 258 9.40 9.12 6.39
C PHE A 258 9.41 10.47 5.67
N PRO A 259 8.93 10.54 4.41
CA PRO A 259 8.65 11.82 3.78
C PRO A 259 7.56 12.58 4.54
N ARG A 260 7.64 13.89 4.54
CA ARG A 260 6.60 14.73 5.16
C ARG A 260 5.29 14.60 4.40
N GLU A 261 4.22 14.28 5.11
CA GLU A 261 2.87 14.23 4.53
C GLU A 261 2.25 15.65 4.44
N PRO A 262 1.41 15.93 3.42
CA PRO A 262 0.60 17.16 3.43
C PRO A 262 -0.28 17.21 4.67
N LYS A 263 -0.38 18.42 5.28
CA LYS A 263 -1.07 18.64 6.56
C LYS A 263 -2.48 18.02 6.63
N ALA A 264 -3.20 18.02 5.52
CA ALA A 264 -4.54 17.43 5.46
C ALA A 264 -4.55 15.92 5.75
N PHE A 265 -3.43 15.21 5.51
CA PHE A 265 -3.29 13.77 5.66
C PHE A 265 -2.58 13.38 6.97
N GLU A 266 -1.97 14.33 7.68
CA GLU A 266 -1.31 14.05 8.95
C GLU A 266 -2.29 13.45 9.95
N LEU A 267 -1.88 12.38 10.59
CA LEU A 267 -2.65 11.69 11.61
C LEU A 267 -1.69 11.27 12.73
N SER A 268 -1.95 11.74 13.95
CA SER A 268 -1.18 11.35 15.12
C SER A 268 -1.27 9.83 15.36
N ASN A 269 -0.18 9.26 15.83
CA ASN A 269 -0.11 7.86 16.25
C ASN A 269 -0.47 6.84 15.15
N LEU A 270 -0.27 7.20 13.86
CA LEU A 270 -0.56 6.28 12.75
C LEU A 270 0.40 5.09 12.76
N HIS A 271 1.62 5.31 13.18
CA HIS A 271 2.72 4.35 13.12
C HIS A 271 3.13 3.82 14.50
N ASP A 272 2.50 4.30 15.58
CA ASP A 272 2.83 3.85 16.91
C ASP A 272 2.54 2.35 17.05
N PRO A 273 3.47 1.57 17.63
CA PRO A 273 3.19 0.21 18.00
C PRO A 273 2.07 0.21 19.05
N LEU A 274 1.06 -0.62 18.84
CA LEU A 274 0.07 -0.85 19.90
C LEU A 274 0.74 -1.66 21.01
N PRO A 275 0.48 -1.36 22.29
CA PRO A 275 0.97 -2.17 23.40
C PRO A 275 0.63 -3.65 23.17
N GLY A 276 1.63 -4.53 23.23
CA GLY A 276 1.46 -5.95 22.94
C GLY A 276 1.40 -6.32 21.45
N TYR A 277 1.71 -5.37 20.54
CA TYR A 277 1.78 -5.62 19.12
C TYR A 277 3.09 -6.34 18.75
N GLY A 278 3.03 -7.66 18.69
CA GLY A 278 4.00 -8.43 17.90
C GLY A 278 3.41 -8.69 16.52
N MET A 279 4.20 -9.00 15.50
CA MET A 279 3.67 -9.37 14.15
C MET A 279 2.70 -10.57 14.17
N GLY A 280 2.52 -11.24 15.33
CA GLY A 280 1.61 -12.36 15.54
C GLY A 280 0.38 -12.10 16.43
N ASN A 281 0.24 -10.94 17.07
CA ASN A 281 -0.73 -10.76 18.18
C ASN A 281 -1.81 -9.70 17.92
N LEU A 282 -2.50 -9.74 16.78
CA LEU A 282 -3.78 -9.05 16.64
C LEU A 282 -4.93 -10.06 16.79
N SER A 283 -5.25 -10.44 18.01
CA SER A 283 -6.59 -10.98 18.29
C SER A 283 -7.55 -9.81 18.39
N LEU A 284 -8.22 -9.47 17.31
CA LEU A 284 -9.42 -8.64 17.34
C LEU A 284 -10.59 -9.55 17.71
N ASP A 285 -11.43 -9.06 18.63
CA ASP A 285 -12.72 -9.70 18.91
C ASP A 285 -13.56 -9.68 17.63
N ARG A 286 -13.63 -10.85 16.98
CA ARG A 286 -14.19 -11.04 15.63
C ARG A 286 -15.71 -11.07 15.61
N SER A 287 -16.36 -11.08 16.78
CA SER A 287 -17.75 -11.56 16.84
C SER A 287 -18.83 -10.52 16.51
N SER A 288 -18.61 -9.24 16.78
CA SER A 288 -19.64 -8.21 16.56
C SER A 288 -19.44 -7.37 15.30
N ASP A 289 -18.20 -6.97 15.02
CA ASP A 289 -17.90 -6.07 13.90
C ASP A 289 -17.95 -6.78 12.55
N PHE A 290 -17.60 -8.08 12.50
CA PHE A 290 -17.60 -8.84 11.25
C PHE A 290 -18.99 -8.99 10.64
N ARG A 291 -20.01 -9.32 11.46
CA ARG A 291 -21.40 -9.48 10.98
C ARG A 291 -21.99 -8.17 10.47
N THR A 292 -21.66 -7.06 11.09
CA THR A 292 -22.09 -5.74 10.65
C THR A 292 -21.48 -5.39 9.29
N HIS A 293 -20.22 -5.68 9.09
CA HIS A 293 -19.51 -5.42 7.83
C HIS A 293 -19.99 -6.34 6.70
N GLU A 294 -20.23 -7.61 6.99
CA GLU A 294 -20.80 -8.57 6.03
C GLU A 294 -22.20 -8.12 5.58
N GLN A 295 -23.04 -7.65 6.49
CA GLN A 295 -24.35 -7.10 6.17
C GLN A 295 -24.27 -5.85 5.30
N ILE A 296 -23.29 -4.99 5.52
CA ILE A 296 -23.07 -3.80 4.68
C ILE A 296 -22.66 -4.22 3.27
N PHE A 297 -21.78 -5.21 3.12
CA PHE A 297 -21.41 -5.72 1.80
C PHE A 297 -22.62 -6.32 1.06
N VAL A 298 -23.41 -7.13 1.73
CA VAL A 298 -24.61 -7.75 1.16
C VAL A 298 -25.65 -6.68 0.80
N SER A 299 -25.87 -5.67 1.65
CA SER A 299 -26.86 -4.60 1.43
C SER A 299 -26.53 -3.69 0.24
N HIS A 300 -25.24 -3.60 -0.15
CA HIS A 300 -24.81 -2.85 -1.32
C HIS A 300 -24.66 -3.71 -2.59
N GLY A 301 -25.17 -4.92 -2.60
CA GLY A 301 -25.08 -5.84 -3.74
C GLY A 301 -23.63 -6.33 -4.01
N LEU A 302 -22.76 -6.19 -3.03
CA LEU A 302 -21.33 -6.47 -3.16
C LEU A 302 -20.96 -7.90 -2.76
N GLY A 303 -21.91 -8.67 -2.21
CA GLY A 303 -21.68 -10.04 -1.77
C GLY A 303 -21.11 -10.94 -2.87
N GLU A 304 -21.64 -10.83 -4.09
CA GLU A 304 -21.14 -11.59 -5.25
C GLU A 304 -19.76 -11.09 -5.73
N LEU A 305 -19.55 -9.77 -5.76
CA LEU A 305 -18.27 -9.16 -6.14
C LEU A 305 -17.17 -9.47 -5.11
N PHE A 306 -17.53 -9.50 -3.84
CA PHE A 306 -16.61 -9.84 -2.75
C PHE A 306 -16.36 -11.37 -2.71
N GLY A 307 -17.37 -12.19 -2.99
CA GLY A 307 -17.28 -13.63 -3.16
C GLY A 307 -16.30 -14.02 -4.26
N LEU A 308 -16.38 -13.37 -5.42
CA LEU A 308 -15.41 -13.55 -6.51
C LEU A 308 -13.98 -13.14 -6.12
N ALA A 309 -13.80 -12.08 -5.36
CA ALA A 309 -12.48 -11.66 -4.87
C ALA A 309 -11.95 -12.59 -3.77
N VAL A 310 -12.81 -13.13 -2.92
CA VAL A 310 -12.47 -14.07 -1.85
C VAL A 310 -12.23 -15.48 -2.39
N GLU A 311 -13.02 -15.95 -3.35
CA GLU A 311 -12.83 -17.26 -3.98
C GLU A 311 -11.48 -17.35 -4.72
N THR A 312 -11.03 -16.26 -5.36
CA THR A 312 -9.70 -16.25 -6.00
C THR A 312 -8.58 -16.36 -4.96
N LEU A 313 -8.80 -15.92 -3.73
CA LEU A 313 -7.84 -16.02 -2.63
C LEU A 313 -7.92 -17.40 -1.93
N SER A 314 -9.10 -18.04 -1.87
CA SER A 314 -9.27 -19.38 -1.29
C SER A 314 -8.82 -20.49 -2.23
N ALA A 315 -9.02 -20.36 -3.54
CA ALA A 315 -8.52 -21.31 -4.54
C ALA A 315 -6.98 -21.44 -4.50
N GLY A 316 -6.27 -20.37 -4.09
CA GLY A 316 -4.83 -20.44 -3.83
C GLY A 316 -4.44 -21.22 -2.56
N ARG A 317 -5.38 -21.46 -1.62
CA ARG A 317 -5.15 -22.27 -0.41
C ARG A 317 -5.30 -23.77 -0.66
N ASP A 318 -6.32 -24.15 -1.43
CA ASP A 318 -6.62 -25.57 -1.67
C ASP A 318 -5.58 -26.24 -2.58
N ALA A 319 -4.94 -25.47 -3.47
CA ALA A 319 -3.87 -26.00 -4.32
C ALA A 319 -2.55 -26.33 -3.58
N ARG A 320 -2.37 -25.86 -2.34
CA ARG A 320 -1.18 -26.16 -1.52
C ARG A 320 -1.36 -27.29 -0.52
N ASN A 321 -2.60 -27.73 -0.30
CA ASN A 321 -2.90 -28.84 0.60
C ASN A 321 -3.13 -30.17 -0.13
N ALA A 322 -2.99 -30.21 -1.45
CA ALA A 322 -3.17 -31.39 -2.30
C ALA A 322 -1.87 -31.86 -2.97
N GLY A 323 -0.70 -31.47 -2.42
CA GLY A 323 0.63 -31.87 -2.91
C GLY A 323 1.46 -32.53 -1.83
#